data_bc6920401c2bfbddc6875652ac211dd1
#
_entry.id   bc6920401c2bfbddc6875652ac211dd1
#
_cell.length_a   1.000
_cell.length_b   1.000
_cell.length_c   1.000
_cell.angle_alpha   90.00
_cell.angle_beta   90.00
_cell.angle_gamma   90.00
#
_symmetry.space_group_name_H-M   'P 1'
#
loop_
_entity.id
_entity.type
_entity.pdbx_description
1 polymer ?
#
loop_
_entity_poly.entity_id
_entity_poly.type
_entity_poly.pdbx_seq_one_letter_code
_entity_poly.pdbx_strand_id
1 'polypeptide(L)'
;MTDTLERQQLGGFTAPEYRVRAVHDHRELESVLSEDRPLAAYALGHLERDLFDSANFYVADGPAGRGVVMHARGMGLATIALGEPEAVDAILSIHPGPRRSYLSTAAPEQMPNLRRIYRLTDELPMRRMSTTRQHFVPKSGETRRLSGR
;
A
#
# COMPACT_ATOMS: atom_id res chain seq x y z
N MET A 1 -18.43 -45.13 -9.04
CA MET A 1 -19.31 -43.95 -9.05
C MET A 1 -18.44 -42.72 -9.10
N THR A 2 -18.27 -42.18 -10.27
CA THR A 2 -17.57 -40.93 -10.53
C THR A 2 -18.61 -39.82 -10.44
N ASP A 3 -18.57 -39.08 -9.35
CA ASP A 3 -19.40 -37.90 -9.17
C ASP A 3 -18.70 -36.74 -9.86
N THR A 4 -19.09 -36.49 -11.09
CA THR A 4 -18.70 -35.36 -11.90
C THR A 4 -19.44 -34.17 -11.34
N LEU A 5 -18.79 -33.41 -10.48
CA LEU A 5 -19.25 -32.07 -10.12
C LEU A 5 -19.16 -31.20 -11.38
N GLU A 6 -20.26 -31.13 -12.09
CA GLU A 6 -20.52 -30.09 -13.09
C GLU A 6 -20.37 -28.75 -12.40
N ARG A 7 -19.25 -28.06 -12.70
CA ARG A 7 -19.14 -26.63 -12.49
C ARG A 7 -20.23 -25.98 -13.34
N GLN A 8 -21.33 -25.64 -12.71
CA GLN A 8 -22.26 -24.70 -13.30
C GLN A 8 -21.47 -23.42 -13.61
N GLN A 9 -21.23 -23.20 -14.88
CA GLN A 9 -20.82 -21.92 -15.41
C GLN A 9 -21.96 -20.92 -15.12
N LEU A 10 -21.90 -20.29 -13.97
CA LEU A 10 -22.65 -19.08 -13.71
C LEU A 10 -22.10 -18.00 -14.64
N GLY A 11 -23.00 -17.50 -15.47
CA GLY A 11 -22.73 -16.65 -16.61
C GLY A 11 -21.73 -15.55 -16.39
N GLY A 12 -20.78 -15.48 -17.28
CA GLY A 12 -20.11 -14.35 -17.86
C GLY A 12 -19.76 -13.11 -17.06
N PHE A 13 -19.42 -13.20 -15.77
CA PHE A 13 -18.63 -12.17 -15.10
C PHE A 13 -17.16 -12.56 -15.25
N THR A 14 -16.53 -12.09 -16.30
CA THR A 14 -15.08 -12.07 -16.36
C THR A 14 -14.63 -11.07 -15.27
N ALA A 15 -14.10 -11.57 -14.16
CA ALA A 15 -13.50 -10.71 -13.17
C ALA A 15 -12.43 -9.85 -13.86
N PRO A 16 -12.36 -8.54 -13.59
CA PRO A 16 -11.36 -7.68 -14.22
C PRO A 16 -9.98 -8.25 -13.97
N GLU A 17 -9.24 -8.49 -15.04
CA GLU A 17 -7.92 -9.10 -14.97
C GLU A 17 -6.91 -8.07 -14.49
N TYR A 18 -6.43 -8.23 -13.25
CA TYR A 18 -5.35 -7.43 -12.68
C TYR A 18 -4.03 -8.16 -12.88
N ARG A 19 -3.07 -7.47 -13.46
CA ARG A 19 -1.71 -7.95 -13.61
C ARG A 19 -0.88 -7.58 -12.38
N VAL A 20 -0.70 -8.56 -11.50
CA VAL A 20 0.08 -8.40 -10.27
C VAL A 20 1.54 -8.75 -10.54
N ARG A 21 2.46 -7.92 -10.06
CA ARG A 21 3.90 -8.16 -10.16
C ARG A 21 4.66 -7.60 -8.96
N ALA A 22 5.76 -8.25 -8.59
CA ALA A 22 6.73 -7.69 -7.67
C ALA A 22 7.60 -6.65 -8.41
N VAL A 23 7.93 -5.56 -7.75
CA VAL A 23 8.74 -4.47 -8.31
C VAL A 23 9.94 -4.21 -7.40
N HIS A 24 11.14 -4.25 -7.98
CA HIS A 24 12.41 -3.95 -7.31
C HIS A 24 13.16 -2.80 -7.98
N ASP A 25 12.60 -2.21 -9.02
CA ASP A 25 13.19 -1.06 -9.68
C ASP A 25 12.85 0.22 -8.91
N HIS A 26 13.87 0.89 -8.40
CA HIS A 26 13.74 2.09 -7.59
C HIS A 26 13.06 3.24 -8.35
N ARG A 27 13.43 3.44 -9.62
CA ARG A 27 12.88 4.55 -10.44
C ARG A 27 11.42 4.31 -10.78
N GLU A 28 11.07 3.07 -11.09
CA GLU A 28 9.70 2.69 -11.33
C GLU A 28 8.84 2.93 -10.08
N LEU A 29 9.31 2.49 -8.91
CA LEU A 29 8.61 2.68 -7.65
C LEU A 29 8.47 4.16 -7.30
N GLU A 30 9.52 4.96 -7.47
CA GLU A 30 9.46 6.39 -7.24
C GLU A 30 8.40 7.07 -8.14
N SER A 31 8.34 6.69 -9.41
CA SER A 31 7.34 7.19 -10.36
C SER A 31 5.92 6.83 -9.93
N VAL A 32 5.67 5.57 -9.63
CA VAL A 32 4.35 5.07 -9.23
C VAL A 32 3.88 5.70 -7.91
N LEU A 33 4.75 5.74 -6.91
CA LEU A 33 4.41 6.29 -5.59
C LEU A 33 4.25 7.82 -5.62
N SER A 34 4.88 8.49 -6.58
CA SER A 34 4.78 9.95 -6.73
C SER A 34 3.45 10.42 -7.31
N GLU A 35 2.59 9.53 -7.79
CA GLU A 35 1.24 9.86 -8.23
C GLU A 35 0.39 10.45 -7.10
N ASP A 36 0.60 9.99 -5.86
CA ASP A 36 0.01 10.58 -4.65
C ASP A 36 1.05 10.65 -3.52
N ARG A 37 1.97 11.58 -3.64
CA ARG A 37 3.08 11.74 -2.69
C ARG A 37 2.65 11.90 -1.22
N PRO A 38 1.61 12.68 -0.89
CA PRO A 38 1.18 12.81 0.50
C PRO A 38 0.75 11.48 1.12
N LEU A 39 -0.01 10.69 0.40
CA LEU A 39 -0.47 9.39 0.88
C LEU A 39 0.67 8.36 0.86
N ALA A 40 1.54 8.42 -0.14
CA ALA A 40 2.66 7.50 -0.33
C ALA A 40 3.91 7.84 0.50
N ALA A 41 3.88 8.85 1.34
CA ALA A 41 5.09 9.37 2.02
C ALA A 41 5.89 8.29 2.77
N TYR A 42 5.23 7.37 3.46
CA TYR A 42 5.91 6.26 4.14
C TYR A 42 6.53 5.26 3.16
N ALA A 43 5.83 4.94 2.08
CA ALA A 43 6.35 4.04 1.06
C ALA A 43 7.54 4.67 0.32
N LEU A 44 7.47 5.98 0.01
CA LEU A 44 8.58 6.73 -0.57
C LEU A 44 9.81 6.76 0.35
N GLY A 45 9.61 6.88 1.68
CA GLY A 45 10.70 6.79 2.65
C GLY A 45 11.42 5.44 2.65
N HIS A 46 10.74 4.36 2.31
CA HIS A 46 11.34 3.03 2.17
C HIS A 46 12.14 2.83 0.88
N LEU A 47 12.15 3.80 -0.02
CA LEU A 47 13.07 3.80 -1.17
C LEU A 47 14.49 4.26 -0.78
N GLU A 48 14.68 4.78 0.44
CA GLU A 48 16.00 5.08 0.96
C GLU A 48 16.84 3.81 1.07
N ARG A 49 18.14 3.95 0.80
CA ARG A 49 19.09 2.84 0.65
C ARG A 49 19.04 1.82 1.79
N ASP A 50 18.94 2.30 3.03
CA ASP A 50 19.01 1.45 4.22
C ASP A 50 17.69 0.70 4.50
N LEU A 51 16.58 1.13 3.91
CA LEU A 51 15.26 0.56 4.11
C LEU A 51 14.75 -0.24 2.91
N PHE A 52 15.25 0.03 1.73
CA PHE A 52 14.77 -0.55 0.49
C PHE A 52 14.83 -2.08 0.47
N ASP A 53 15.96 -2.64 0.92
CA ASP A 53 16.15 -4.10 0.95
C ASP A 53 15.28 -4.80 2.01
N SER A 54 14.70 -4.06 2.94
CA SER A 54 13.78 -4.57 3.96
C SER A 54 12.31 -4.53 3.56
N ALA A 55 11.99 -4.03 2.38
CA ALA A 55 10.65 -3.88 1.87
C ALA A 55 10.42 -4.66 0.58
N ASN A 56 9.23 -5.24 0.46
CA ASN A 56 8.74 -5.84 -0.77
C ASN A 56 7.60 -5.00 -1.32
N PHE A 57 7.71 -4.63 -2.58
CA PHE A 57 6.72 -3.84 -3.30
C PHE A 57 6.03 -4.67 -4.36
N TYR A 58 4.71 -4.56 -4.40
CA TYR A 58 3.86 -5.19 -5.40
C TYR A 58 2.98 -4.15 -6.06
N VAL A 59 2.84 -4.26 -7.36
CA VAL A 59 2.02 -3.38 -8.17
C VAL A 59 1.02 -4.22 -8.95
N ALA A 60 -0.20 -3.77 -9.02
CA ALA A 60 -1.22 -4.34 -9.90
C ALA A 60 -1.77 -3.26 -10.81
N ASP A 61 -1.83 -3.57 -12.09
CA ASP A 61 -2.46 -2.76 -13.11
C ASP A 61 -3.70 -3.48 -13.63
N GLY A 62 -4.79 -2.77 -13.77
CA GLY A 62 -6.05 -3.31 -14.27
C GLY A 62 -7.01 -2.23 -14.76
N PRO A 63 -8.26 -2.64 -15.14
CA PRO A 63 -9.21 -1.76 -15.83
C PRO A 63 -9.60 -0.52 -15.04
N ALA A 64 -9.73 -0.64 -13.71
CA ALA A 64 -10.14 0.47 -12.84
C ALA A 64 -8.95 1.34 -12.38
N GLY A 65 -7.72 0.88 -12.58
CA GLY A 65 -6.53 1.63 -12.21
C GLY A 65 -5.42 0.77 -11.64
N ARG A 66 -4.52 1.43 -10.92
CA ARG A 66 -3.32 0.82 -10.32
C ARG A 66 -3.45 0.76 -8.82
N GLY A 67 -2.98 -0.34 -8.24
CA GLY A 67 -2.76 -0.50 -6.81
C GLY A 67 -1.31 -0.80 -6.49
N VAL A 68 -0.88 -0.40 -5.30
CA VAL A 68 0.44 -0.68 -4.75
C VAL A 68 0.30 -1.21 -3.34
N VAL A 69 1.01 -2.27 -3.04
CA VAL A 69 1.16 -2.79 -1.67
C VAL A 69 2.64 -2.89 -1.35
N MET A 70 3.01 -2.41 -0.18
CA MET A 70 4.35 -2.59 0.38
C MET A 70 4.24 -3.39 1.68
N HIS A 71 5.07 -4.41 1.82
CA HIS A 71 5.33 -5.08 3.09
C HIS A 71 6.76 -4.81 3.51
N ALA A 72 6.95 -4.14 4.65
CA ALA A 72 8.25 -3.77 5.18
C ALA A 72 8.55 -4.48 6.51
N ARG A 73 9.84 -4.72 6.77
CA ARG A 73 10.33 -5.39 7.99
C ARG A 73 11.22 -4.53 8.87
N GLY A 74 11.61 -3.33 8.42
CA GLY A 74 12.68 -2.55 9.04
C GLY A 74 12.41 -2.14 10.50
N MET A 75 11.40 -1.33 10.74
CA MET A 75 11.05 -0.82 12.08
C MET A 75 9.81 -1.52 12.66
N GLY A 76 9.73 -2.82 12.47
CA GLY A 76 8.54 -3.63 12.70
C GLY A 76 7.90 -4.05 11.38
N LEU A 77 6.93 -4.96 11.46
CA LEU A 77 6.21 -5.42 10.26
C LEU A 77 5.14 -4.40 9.89
N ALA A 78 5.28 -3.73 8.77
CA ALA A 78 4.35 -2.72 8.29
C ALA A 78 3.80 -3.07 6.91
N THR A 79 2.52 -2.82 6.70
CA THR A 79 1.85 -2.94 5.41
C THR A 79 1.28 -1.59 5.01
N ILE A 80 1.45 -1.23 3.75
CA ILE A 80 0.88 -0.04 3.13
C ILE A 80 0.08 -0.49 1.91
N ALA A 81 -1.12 0.04 1.77
CA ALA A 81 -2.03 -0.22 0.65
C ALA A 81 -2.48 1.10 0.02
N LEU A 82 -2.15 1.29 -1.24
CA LEU A 82 -2.37 2.54 -1.98
C LEU A 82 -3.06 2.28 -3.32
N GLY A 83 -3.79 3.26 -3.81
CA GLY A 83 -4.36 3.28 -5.14
C GLY A 83 -5.73 2.62 -5.22
N GLU A 84 -6.00 1.96 -6.32
CA GLU A 84 -7.31 1.41 -6.65
C GLU A 84 -7.64 0.18 -5.77
N PRO A 85 -8.81 0.14 -5.09
CA PRO A 85 -9.14 -0.90 -4.12
C PRO A 85 -9.14 -2.33 -4.69
N GLU A 86 -9.66 -2.55 -5.89
CA GLU A 86 -9.68 -3.87 -6.50
C GLU A 86 -8.29 -4.35 -6.92
N ALA A 87 -7.42 -3.41 -7.33
CA ALA A 87 -6.01 -3.70 -7.62
C ALA A 87 -5.26 -4.11 -6.34
N VAL A 88 -5.50 -3.41 -5.24
CA VAL A 88 -4.96 -3.77 -3.92
C VAL A 88 -5.47 -5.14 -3.48
N ASP A 89 -6.75 -5.42 -3.65
CA ASP A 89 -7.36 -6.72 -3.35
C ASP A 89 -6.71 -7.86 -4.15
N ALA A 90 -6.46 -7.64 -5.43
CA ALA A 90 -5.76 -8.60 -6.29
C ALA A 90 -4.34 -8.89 -5.79
N ILE A 91 -3.59 -7.86 -5.38
CA ILE A 91 -2.25 -8.04 -4.80
C ILE A 91 -2.33 -8.86 -3.52
N LEU A 92 -3.17 -8.47 -2.57
CA LEU A 92 -3.24 -9.08 -1.25
C LEU A 92 -3.79 -10.49 -1.27
N SER A 93 -4.56 -10.86 -2.29
CA SER A 93 -5.02 -12.24 -2.50
C SER A 93 -3.88 -13.19 -2.84
N ILE A 94 -2.79 -12.69 -3.44
CA ILE A 94 -1.60 -13.46 -3.82
C ILE A 94 -0.47 -13.24 -2.79
N HIS A 95 -0.32 -12.01 -2.34
CA HIS A 95 0.76 -11.57 -1.44
C HIS A 95 0.18 -10.93 -0.17
N PRO A 96 -0.45 -11.70 0.73
CA PRO A 96 -1.08 -11.15 1.93
C PRO A 96 -0.08 -10.62 2.96
N GLY A 97 1.20 -10.87 2.75
CA GLY A 97 2.25 -10.45 3.67
C GLY A 97 2.34 -11.30 4.94
N PRO A 98 2.97 -10.79 5.99
CA PRO A 98 3.17 -11.51 7.25
C PRO A 98 1.85 -11.71 8.00
N ARG A 99 1.78 -12.77 8.82
CA ARG A 99 0.57 -13.11 9.61
C ARG A 99 0.10 -11.99 10.55
N ARG A 100 1.01 -11.16 10.98
CA ARG A 100 0.75 -9.96 11.77
C ARG A 100 1.55 -8.82 11.19
N SER A 101 0.87 -7.72 10.95
CA SER A 101 1.47 -6.52 10.39
C SER A 101 0.75 -5.29 10.89
N TYR A 102 1.45 -4.20 11.01
CA TYR A 102 0.88 -2.91 11.28
C TYR A 102 0.44 -2.28 9.95
N LEU A 103 -0.86 -2.07 9.77
CA LEU A 103 -1.37 -1.35 8.60
C LEU A 103 -1.12 0.15 8.81
N SER A 104 -0.04 0.66 8.23
CA SER A 104 0.39 2.03 8.47
C SER A 104 -0.32 3.06 7.62
N THR A 105 -0.76 2.69 6.44
CA THR A 105 -1.48 3.58 5.52
C THR A 105 -2.44 2.79 4.65
N ALA A 106 -3.68 3.22 4.66
CA ALA A 106 -4.71 2.82 3.70
C ALA A 106 -5.73 3.96 3.56
N ALA A 107 -6.24 4.16 2.36
CA ALA A 107 -7.34 5.09 2.15
C ALA A 107 -8.68 4.48 2.64
N PRO A 108 -9.66 5.30 3.05
CA PRO A 108 -10.96 4.81 3.53
C PRO A 108 -11.67 3.87 2.55
N GLU A 109 -11.56 4.11 1.24
CA GLU A 109 -12.17 3.30 0.18
C GLU A 109 -11.59 1.89 0.08
N GLN A 110 -10.41 1.65 0.62
CA GLN A 110 -9.76 0.34 0.66
C GLN A 110 -10.21 -0.52 1.84
N MET A 111 -10.75 0.10 2.87
CA MET A 111 -11.10 -0.58 4.13
C MET A 111 -12.07 -1.75 3.97
N PRO A 112 -13.11 -1.71 3.13
CA PRO A 112 -13.98 -2.86 2.91
C PRO A 112 -13.22 -4.09 2.40
N ASN A 113 -12.30 -3.91 1.46
CA ASN A 113 -11.47 -5.00 0.92
C ASN A 113 -10.46 -5.52 1.94
N LEU A 114 -9.82 -4.62 2.67
CA LEU A 114 -8.86 -4.99 3.72
C LEU A 114 -9.51 -5.81 4.84
N ARG A 115 -10.73 -5.47 5.25
CA ARG A 115 -11.48 -6.22 6.27
C ARG A 115 -11.90 -7.62 5.83
N ARG A 116 -11.97 -7.89 4.54
CA ARG A 116 -12.20 -9.25 4.03
C ARG A 116 -10.95 -10.13 4.12
N ILE A 117 -9.79 -9.53 4.01
CA ILE A 117 -8.49 -10.22 3.96
C ILE A 117 -7.89 -10.34 5.37
N TYR A 118 -8.00 -9.28 6.15
CA TYR A 118 -7.40 -9.17 7.48
C TYR A 118 -8.44 -9.01 8.58
N ARG A 119 -8.12 -9.53 9.75
CA ARG A 119 -8.78 -9.13 10.98
C ARG A 119 -8.11 -7.85 11.48
N LEU A 120 -8.75 -6.71 11.29
CA LEU A 120 -8.27 -5.42 11.74
C LEU A 120 -8.68 -5.17 13.20
N THR A 121 -7.76 -4.66 13.99
CA THR A 121 -7.97 -4.23 15.39
C THR A 121 -7.38 -2.84 15.56
N ASP A 122 -7.94 -2.07 16.50
CA ASP A 122 -7.43 -0.74 16.88
C ASP A 122 -7.34 0.23 15.69
N GLU A 123 -8.36 0.25 14.84
CA GLU A 123 -8.44 1.16 13.71
C GLU A 123 -8.45 2.62 14.19
N LEU A 124 -7.48 3.40 13.73
CA LEU A 124 -7.36 4.82 14.07
C LEU A 124 -7.42 5.67 12.79
N PRO A 125 -8.55 6.36 12.54
CA PRO A 125 -8.62 7.31 11.44
C PRO A 125 -7.65 8.46 11.67
N MET A 126 -6.80 8.73 10.68
CA MET A 126 -5.81 9.79 10.74
C MET A 126 -5.99 10.75 9.57
N ARG A 127 -5.77 12.05 9.83
CA ARG A 127 -5.72 13.05 8.79
C ARG A 127 -4.26 13.33 8.44
N ARG A 128 -3.90 13.08 7.19
CA ARG A 128 -2.59 13.45 6.68
C ARG A 128 -2.63 14.88 6.17
N MET A 129 -1.70 15.69 6.62
CA MET A 129 -1.53 17.06 6.16
C MET A 129 -0.23 17.17 5.38
N SER A 130 -0.27 17.89 4.28
CA SER A 130 0.91 18.20 3.46
C SER A 130 0.90 19.67 3.07
N THR A 131 2.08 20.21 2.77
CA THR A 131 2.24 21.56 2.24
C THR A 131 3.29 21.57 1.13
N THR A 132 3.20 22.53 0.24
CA THR A 132 4.21 22.79 -0.78
C THR A 132 5.09 23.96 -0.36
N ARG A 133 6.27 24.10 -1.01
CA ARG A 133 7.14 25.27 -0.77
C ARG A 133 6.41 26.60 -0.96
N GLN A 134 5.49 26.69 -1.89
CA GLN A 134 4.72 27.91 -2.18
C GLN A 134 3.72 28.27 -1.06
N HIS A 135 3.21 27.25 -0.37
CA HIS A 135 2.22 27.43 0.70
C HIS A 135 2.83 27.29 2.11
N PHE A 136 4.13 26.98 2.19
CA PHE A 136 4.81 26.88 3.46
C PHE A 136 5.11 28.30 4.00
N VAL A 137 4.49 28.63 5.12
CA VAL A 137 4.78 29.86 5.85
C VAL A 137 5.65 29.50 7.06
N PRO A 138 6.96 29.81 7.03
CA PRO A 138 7.84 29.55 8.17
C PRO A 138 7.41 30.44 9.34
N LYS A 139 7.24 29.83 10.49
CA LYS A 139 6.99 30.56 11.73
C LYS A 139 8.33 30.89 12.39
N SER A 140 8.62 32.14 12.58
CA SER A 140 9.78 32.55 13.35
C SER A 140 9.59 32.18 14.82
N GLY A 141 10.58 31.51 15.41
CA GLY A 141 10.58 31.09 16.78
C GLY A 141 11.97 30.60 17.19
N GLU A 142 12.28 30.64 18.46
CA GLU A 142 13.52 30.04 18.97
C GLU A 142 13.42 28.53 18.84
N THR A 143 14.24 27.94 17.95
CA THR A 143 14.41 26.52 17.87
C THR A 143 15.72 26.08 18.46
N ARG A 144 15.69 25.08 19.34
CA ARG A 144 16.89 24.47 19.90
C ARG A 144 17.15 23.16 19.19
N ARG A 145 18.35 23.00 18.64
CA ARG A 145 18.79 21.72 18.09
C ARG A 145 18.91 20.70 19.21
N LEU A 146 18.16 19.61 19.11
CA LEU A 146 18.34 18.48 20.03
C LEU A 146 19.60 17.72 19.62
N SER A 147 20.62 17.75 20.48
CA SER A 147 21.76 16.85 20.36
C SER A 147 21.39 15.52 21.00
N GLY A 148 21.39 14.44 20.22
CA GLY A 148 21.29 13.09 20.78
C GLY A 148 22.49 12.83 21.72
N ARG A 149 22.19 12.20 22.85
CA ARG A 149 23.19 11.57 23.71
C ARG A 149 23.52 10.19 23.15
#